data_e6e7d4e495437801c7fe1f435ea2716c
#
_entry.id   e6e7d4e495437801c7fe1f435ea2716c
#
_cell.length_a   1.000
_cell.length_b   1.000
_cell.length_c   1.000
_cell.angle_alpha   90.00
_cell.angle_beta   90.00
_cell.angle_gamma   90.00
#
_symmetry.space_group_name_H-M   'P 1'
#
loop_
_entity.id
_entity.type
_entity.pdbx_description
1 polymer ?
#
loop_
_entity_poly.entity_id
_entity_poly.type
_entity_poly.pdbx_seq_one_letter_code
_entity_poly.pdbx_strand_id
1 'polypeptide(L)'
;MAHPKEFAGGLSIGIIMDGNGRWAKNRGLPRTAGHKKGAEVFKDIANYCDELGVASVYFYAFSTENWKRPLEEVGAIMKLFAQYLIEGFDYKNRNIRIKFLGDRTALDPKLQKMMNELEGDSACKTGMTLNIAINYGGRPEIVRAAQQLAAKAAAGEIRPEDINEQMMSDAMYTAGQKDPDFILRPSGEKRLSNFMLWQAAYSELVEMDVLWPDFTRADLDTAIEEFNHRSRRFGGI
;
A
#
# COMPACT_ATOMS: atom_id res chain seq x y z
N MET A 1 -15.95 17.23 -19.32
CA MET A 1 -15.55 16.62 -18.02
C MET A 1 -14.16 17.14 -17.72
N ALA A 2 -13.89 17.59 -16.50
CA ALA A 2 -12.56 18.05 -16.09
C ALA A 2 -11.59 16.84 -16.13
N HIS A 3 -10.33 17.07 -16.47
CA HIS A 3 -9.35 15.99 -16.61
C HIS A 3 -9.01 15.43 -15.22
N PRO A 4 -8.88 14.09 -14.99
CA PRO A 4 -8.56 13.48 -13.69
C PRO A 4 -7.37 14.12 -12.96
N LYS A 5 -6.40 14.68 -13.69
CA LYS A 5 -5.26 15.44 -13.13
C LYS A 5 -5.67 16.61 -12.23
N GLU A 6 -6.80 17.26 -12.48
CA GLU A 6 -7.26 18.41 -11.68
C GLU A 6 -7.72 17.98 -10.27
N PHE A 7 -8.07 16.71 -10.11
CA PHE A 7 -8.61 16.15 -8.87
C PHE A 7 -7.67 15.20 -8.12
N ALA A 8 -6.64 14.68 -8.79
CA ALA A 8 -5.73 13.70 -8.21
C ALA A 8 -4.53 14.33 -7.48
N GLY A 9 -4.24 15.60 -7.77
CA GLY A 9 -3.11 16.30 -7.17
C GLY A 9 -3.23 16.37 -5.64
N GLY A 10 -2.21 15.85 -4.94
CA GLY A 10 -2.18 15.84 -3.49
C GLY A 10 -2.99 14.73 -2.80
N LEU A 11 -3.66 13.84 -3.56
CA LEU A 11 -4.34 12.67 -3.00
C LEU A 11 -3.35 11.66 -2.40
N SER A 12 -3.85 10.95 -1.40
CA SER A 12 -3.20 9.80 -0.76
C SER A 12 -4.12 8.60 -0.93
N ILE A 13 -3.67 7.53 -1.60
CA ILE A 13 -4.52 6.43 -2.04
C ILE A 13 -3.99 5.09 -1.53
N GLY A 14 -4.81 4.33 -0.79
CA GLY A 14 -4.52 2.93 -0.45
C GLY A 14 -5.12 1.99 -1.50
N ILE A 15 -4.39 0.97 -1.94
CA ILE A 15 -4.87 0.02 -2.97
C ILE A 15 -4.66 -1.41 -2.48
N ILE A 16 -5.76 -2.15 -2.37
CA ILE A 16 -5.76 -3.58 -2.06
C ILE A 16 -5.84 -4.37 -3.37
N MET A 17 -4.74 -4.94 -3.82
CA MET A 17 -4.60 -5.64 -5.11
C MET A 17 -5.25 -7.03 -5.07
N ASP A 18 -6.59 -7.07 -5.00
CA ASP A 18 -7.35 -8.31 -4.85
C ASP A 18 -7.87 -8.88 -6.18
N GLY A 19 -8.03 -10.20 -6.23
CA GLY A 19 -8.61 -10.90 -7.38
C GLY A 19 -7.62 -11.71 -8.22
N ASN A 20 -6.31 -11.66 -7.98
CA ASN A 20 -5.29 -12.37 -8.76
C ASN A 20 -5.59 -13.88 -8.92
N GLY A 21 -5.93 -14.54 -7.81
CA GLY A 21 -6.25 -15.97 -7.82
C GLY A 21 -7.56 -16.30 -8.54
N ARG A 22 -8.59 -15.46 -8.37
CA ARG A 22 -9.89 -15.62 -9.06
C ARG A 22 -9.72 -15.42 -10.57
N TRP A 23 -8.97 -14.43 -10.96
CA TRP A 23 -8.66 -14.14 -12.36
C TRP A 23 -8.01 -15.33 -13.06
N ALA A 24 -7.00 -15.95 -12.43
CA ALA A 24 -6.33 -17.12 -12.96
C ALA A 24 -7.27 -18.32 -13.03
N LYS A 25 -8.03 -18.59 -11.96
CA LYS A 25 -9.02 -19.69 -11.92
C LYS A 25 -10.07 -19.56 -13.03
N ASN A 26 -10.62 -18.37 -13.26
CA ASN A 26 -11.62 -18.11 -14.30
C ASN A 26 -11.10 -18.37 -15.72
N ARG A 27 -9.76 -18.43 -15.90
CA ARG A 27 -9.09 -18.69 -17.18
C ARG A 27 -8.41 -20.06 -17.26
N GLY A 28 -8.63 -20.93 -16.27
CA GLY A 28 -7.98 -22.24 -16.21
C GLY A 28 -6.45 -22.16 -16.03
N LEU A 29 -5.94 -21.07 -15.49
CA LEU A 29 -4.52 -20.81 -15.32
C LEU A 29 -4.09 -21.06 -13.86
N PRO A 30 -2.81 -21.39 -13.61
CA PRO A 30 -2.27 -21.47 -12.27
C PRO A 30 -2.33 -20.10 -11.58
N ARG A 31 -2.49 -20.06 -10.25
CA ARG A 31 -2.59 -18.81 -9.46
C ARG A 31 -1.41 -17.86 -9.69
N THR A 32 -0.22 -18.42 -9.93
CA THR A 32 1.01 -17.67 -10.23
C THR A 32 0.90 -16.79 -11.48
N ALA A 33 0.13 -17.22 -12.49
CA ALA A 33 -0.14 -16.41 -13.68
C ALA A 33 -0.94 -15.15 -13.34
N GLY A 34 -1.91 -15.26 -12.42
CA GLY A 34 -2.65 -14.11 -11.93
C GLY A 34 -1.77 -13.12 -11.17
N HIS A 35 -0.86 -13.63 -10.31
CA HIS A 35 0.10 -12.77 -9.60
C HIS A 35 1.06 -12.06 -10.56
N LYS A 36 1.56 -12.76 -11.60
CA LYS A 36 2.40 -12.16 -12.63
C LYS A 36 1.67 -11.03 -13.36
N LYS A 37 0.44 -11.29 -13.82
CA LYS A 37 -0.37 -10.26 -14.48
C LYS A 37 -0.69 -9.09 -13.55
N GLY A 38 -1.03 -9.36 -12.28
CA GLY A 38 -1.28 -8.31 -11.28
C GLY A 38 -0.06 -7.45 -10.98
N ALA A 39 1.15 -8.00 -11.10
CA ALA A 39 2.38 -7.23 -10.93
C ALA A 39 2.65 -6.29 -12.13
N GLU A 40 2.26 -6.68 -13.37
CA GLU A 40 2.29 -5.78 -14.53
C GLU A 40 1.34 -4.59 -14.32
N VAL A 41 0.12 -4.86 -13.84
CA VAL A 41 -0.88 -3.83 -13.52
C VAL A 41 -0.39 -2.90 -12.40
N PHE A 42 0.21 -3.46 -11.34
CA PHE A 42 0.82 -2.67 -10.27
C PHE A 42 1.80 -1.64 -10.81
N LYS A 43 2.71 -2.05 -11.70
CA LYS A 43 3.68 -1.14 -12.32
C LYS A 43 3.00 -0.03 -13.13
N ASP A 44 2.03 -0.38 -13.95
CA ASP A 44 1.31 0.60 -14.79
C ASP A 44 0.52 1.60 -13.94
N ILE A 45 -0.20 1.14 -12.94
CA ILE A 45 -1.00 1.98 -12.05
C ILE A 45 -0.12 2.85 -11.15
N ALA A 46 1.01 2.34 -10.63
CA ALA A 46 1.96 3.15 -9.86
C ALA A 46 2.55 4.28 -10.72
N ASN A 47 2.93 4.00 -11.97
CA ASN A 47 3.37 5.02 -12.90
C ASN A 47 2.26 6.04 -13.21
N TYR A 48 1.04 5.58 -13.36
CA TYR A 48 -0.10 6.46 -13.64
C TYR A 48 -0.45 7.36 -12.45
N CYS A 49 -0.35 6.87 -11.22
CA CYS A 49 -0.47 7.71 -10.02
C CYS A 49 0.54 8.88 -10.03
N ASP A 50 1.80 8.61 -10.42
CA ASP A 50 2.84 9.66 -10.57
C ASP A 50 2.47 10.67 -11.68
N GLU A 51 1.99 10.19 -12.83
CA GLU A 51 1.53 11.01 -13.95
C GLU A 51 0.35 11.92 -13.57
N LEU A 52 -0.54 11.45 -12.68
CA LEU A 52 -1.67 12.20 -12.13
C LEU A 52 -1.29 13.19 -11.03
N GLY A 53 -0.06 13.12 -10.48
CA GLY A 53 0.37 13.98 -9.38
C GLY A 53 -0.16 13.55 -8.01
N VAL A 54 -0.48 12.27 -7.82
CA VAL A 54 -0.81 11.69 -6.52
C VAL A 54 0.34 11.90 -5.55
N ALA A 55 0.07 12.34 -4.32
CA ALA A 55 1.12 12.60 -3.34
C ALA A 55 1.69 11.32 -2.72
N SER A 56 0.81 10.37 -2.38
CA SER A 56 1.21 9.08 -1.82
C SER A 56 0.29 7.96 -2.32
N VAL A 57 0.88 6.83 -2.67
CA VAL A 57 0.11 5.61 -2.96
C VAL A 57 0.63 4.45 -2.11
N TYR A 58 -0.28 3.66 -1.54
CA TYR A 58 0.00 2.53 -0.65
C TYR A 58 -0.55 1.26 -1.28
N PHE A 59 0.31 0.37 -1.74
CA PHE A 59 -0.07 -0.92 -2.31
C PHE A 59 0.05 -2.05 -1.30
N TYR A 60 -1.04 -2.81 -1.10
CA TYR A 60 -1.03 -4.01 -0.27
C TYR A 60 -0.52 -5.20 -1.07
N ALA A 61 0.80 -5.43 -1.04
CA ALA A 61 1.46 -6.45 -1.84
C ALA A 61 1.43 -7.84 -1.19
N PHE A 62 1.66 -7.93 0.14
CA PHE A 62 1.67 -9.20 0.86
C PHE A 62 1.31 -8.99 2.33
N SER A 63 0.20 -9.62 2.76
CA SER A 63 -0.24 -9.54 4.16
C SER A 63 0.42 -10.60 5.05
N THR A 64 0.43 -10.36 6.36
CA THR A 64 0.87 -11.35 7.35
C THR A 64 0.08 -12.65 7.27
N GLU A 65 -1.21 -12.61 6.90
CA GLU A 65 -2.06 -13.77 6.71
C GLU A 65 -1.67 -14.62 5.49
N ASN A 66 -0.98 -14.02 4.50
CA ASN A 66 -0.60 -14.72 3.28
C ASN A 66 0.48 -15.80 3.50
N TRP A 67 1.20 -15.78 4.62
CA TRP A 67 2.10 -16.87 5.00
C TRP A 67 1.40 -18.21 5.20
N LYS A 68 0.07 -18.21 5.42
CA LYS A 68 -0.74 -19.43 5.53
C LYS A 68 -1.05 -20.08 4.17
N ARG A 69 -0.66 -19.46 3.07
CA ARG A 69 -0.81 -20.01 1.71
C ARG A 69 0.18 -21.16 1.49
N PRO A 70 -0.06 -22.02 0.47
CA PRO A 70 0.92 -23.03 0.09
C PRO A 70 2.30 -22.43 -0.15
N LEU A 71 3.35 -23.11 0.33
CA LEU A 71 4.74 -22.64 0.26
C LEU A 71 5.18 -22.28 -1.17
N GLU A 72 4.71 -23.06 -2.15
CA GLU A 72 4.98 -22.82 -3.58
C GLU A 72 4.41 -21.46 -4.02
N GLU A 73 3.18 -21.12 -3.62
CA GLU A 73 2.56 -19.83 -3.94
C GLU A 73 3.31 -18.68 -3.26
N VAL A 74 3.65 -18.83 -1.97
CA VAL A 74 4.42 -17.83 -1.23
C VAL A 74 5.79 -17.60 -1.88
N GLY A 75 6.51 -18.69 -2.20
CA GLY A 75 7.81 -18.61 -2.87
C GLY A 75 7.74 -17.92 -4.23
N ALA A 76 6.70 -18.22 -5.02
CA ALA A 76 6.48 -17.56 -6.31
C ALA A 76 6.21 -16.06 -6.16
N ILE A 77 5.40 -15.66 -5.17
CA ILE A 77 5.10 -14.24 -4.90
C ILE A 77 6.37 -13.51 -4.47
N MET A 78 7.18 -14.08 -3.55
CA MET A 78 8.42 -13.45 -3.09
C MET A 78 9.45 -13.33 -4.21
N LYS A 79 9.57 -14.35 -5.08
CA LYS A 79 10.44 -14.29 -6.26
C LYS A 79 10.00 -13.22 -7.24
N LEU A 80 8.70 -13.13 -7.50
CA LEU A 80 8.10 -12.11 -8.36
C LEU A 80 8.35 -10.71 -7.77
N PHE A 81 8.15 -10.53 -6.47
CA PHE A 81 8.41 -9.28 -5.78
C PHE A 81 9.89 -8.86 -5.92
N ALA A 82 10.85 -9.77 -5.66
CA ALA A 82 12.27 -9.49 -5.83
C ALA A 82 12.62 -9.08 -7.28
N GLN A 83 12.04 -9.77 -8.28
CA GLN A 83 12.22 -9.42 -9.69
C GLN A 83 11.70 -8.01 -10.00
N TYR A 84 10.54 -7.65 -9.48
CA TYR A 84 9.97 -6.31 -9.69
C TYR A 84 10.74 -5.20 -8.99
N LEU A 85 11.42 -5.48 -7.87
CA LEU A 85 12.33 -4.52 -7.24
C LEU A 85 13.55 -4.21 -8.13
N ILE A 86 14.02 -5.19 -8.91
CA ILE A 86 15.17 -5.02 -9.82
C ILE A 86 14.76 -4.32 -11.12
N GLU A 87 13.67 -4.79 -11.73
CA GLU A 87 13.29 -4.46 -13.10
C GLU A 87 12.08 -3.51 -13.18
N GLY A 88 11.33 -3.40 -12.07
CA GLY A 88 9.95 -2.92 -12.09
C GLY A 88 9.78 -1.42 -12.25
N PHE A 89 10.66 -0.62 -11.68
CA PHE A 89 10.50 0.84 -11.66
C PHE A 89 11.71 1.56 -12.24
N ASP A 90 11.44 2.41 -13.21
CA ASP A 90 12.41 3.42 -13.65
C ASP A 90 12.48 4.59 -12.64
N TYR A 91 12.61 4.23 -11.33
CA TYR A 91 12.64 5.21 -10.23
C TYR A 91 13.84 6.16 -10.35
N LYS A 92 14.93 5.73 -11.03
CA LYS A 92 16.13 6.56 -11.20
C LYS A 92 15.82 7.81 -12.02
N ASN A 93 15.00 7.68 -13.06
CA ASN A 93 14.63 8.79 -13.95
C ASN A 93 13.33 9.51 -13.51
N ARG A 94 12.63 9.03 -12.48
CA ARG A 94 11.41 9.62 -11.94
C ARG A 94 11.65 10.24 -10.56
N ASN A 95 10.84 11.24 -10.19
CA ASN A 95 10.88 11.84 -8.86
C ASN A 95 9.96 11.09 -7.89
N ILE A 96 10.19 9.78 -7.71
CA ILE A 96 9.39 8.90 -6.85
C ILE A 96 10.24 8.45 -5.67
N ARG A 97 9.75 8.68 -4.46
CA ARG A 97 10.30 8.14 -3.21
C ARG A 97 9.68 6.77 -2.95
N ILE A 98 10.50 5.74 -2.71
CA ILE A 98 10.03 4.39 -2.39
C ILE A 98 10.12 4.16 -0.89
N LYS A 99 9.08 3.55 -0.30
CA LYS A 99 9.05 3.09 1.08
C LYS A 99 8.42 1.70 1.17
N PHE A 100 8.91 0.88 2.09
CA PHE A 100 8.35 -0.43 2.39
C PHE A 100 7.76 -0.44 3.79
N LEU A 101 6.51 -0.88 3.90
CA LEU A 101 5.75 -0.96 5.14
C LEU A 101 5.61 -2.42 5.55
N GLY A 102 5.85 -2.74 6.82
CA GLY A 102 5.69 -4.07 7.37
C GLY A 102 6.95 -4.60 8.07
N ASP A 103 6.83 -5.78 8.66
CA ASP A 103 7.92 -6.43 9.37
C ASP A 103 8.86 -7.13 8.39
N ARG A 104 10.09 -6.64 8.26
CA ARG A 104 11.12 -7.18 7.37
C ARG A 104 11.83 -8.41 7.92
N THR A 105 11.74 -8.67 9.24
CA THR A 105 12.54 -9.70 9.90
C THR A 105 12.26 -11.11 9.38
N ALA A 106 11.04 -11.37 8.90
CA ALA A 106 10.65 -12.65 8.30
C ALA A 106 11.02 -12.79 6.81
N LEU A 107 11.54 -11.74 6.17
CA LEU A 107 11.90 -11.75 4.75
C LEU A 107 13.35 -12.25 4.55
N ASP A 108 13.61 -12.77 3.35
CA ASP A 108 14.98 -13.17 2.98
C ASP A 108 15.97 -11.99 3.11
N PRO A 109 17.17 -12.19 3.67
CA PRO A 109 18.15 -11.12 3.86
C PRO A 109 18.55 -10.39 2.57
N LYS A 110 18.58 -11.07 1.42
CA LYS A 110 18.86 -10.43 0.13
C LYS A 110 17.73 -9.48 -0.25
N LEU A 111 16.48 -9.88 0.01
CA LEU A 111 15.32 -9.04 -0.24
C LEU A 111 15.33 -7.81 0.66
N GLN A 112 15.65 -7.98 1.95
CA GLN A 112 15.79 -6.87 2.89
C GLN A 112 16.87 -5.87 2.42
N LYS A 113 18.02 -6.37 1.97
CA LYS A 113 19.10 -5.53 1.42
C LYS A 113 18.62 -4.73 0.21
N MET A 114 17.95 -5.35 -0.74
CA MET A 114 17.41 -4.68 -1.93
C MET A 114 16.40 -3.58 -1.56
N MET A 115 15.52 -3.85 -0.60
CA MET A 115 14.56 -2.87 -0.10
C MET A 115 15.26 -1.66 0.51
N ASN A 116 16.29 -1.88 1.34
CA ASN A 116 17.07 -0.81 1.97
C ASN A 116 17.83 0.03 0.94
N GLU A 117 18.41 -0.59 -0.10
CA GLU A 117 19.08 0.11 -1.19
C GLU A 117 18.10 1.00 -1.97
N LEU A 118 16.92 0.47 -2.33
CA LEU A 118 15.90 1.25 -3.03
C LEU A 118 15.36 2.44 -2.22
N GLU A 119 15.14 2.26 -0.92
CA GLU A 119 14.75 3.36 -0.03
C GLU A 119 15.86 4.41 0.07
N GLY A 120 17.12 3.99 0.21
CA GLY A 120 18.28 4.87 0.27
C GLY A 120 18.44 5.68 -1.02
N ASP A 121 18.41 5.01 -2.18
CA ASP A 121 18.57 5.64 -3.49
C ASP A 121 17.46 6.65 -3.81
N SER A 122 16.25 6.42 -3.29
CA SER A 122 15.09 7.29 -3.51
C SER A 122 14.82 8.29 -2.38
N ALA A 123 15.61 8.30 -1.30
CA ALA A 123 15.35 9.12 -0.11
C ALA A 123 15.33 10.63 -0.38
N CYS A 124 16.12 11.09 -1.36
CA CYS A 124 16.19 12.51 -1.75
C CYS A 124 15.05 12.94 -2.69
N LYS A 125 14.22 12.01 -3.17
CA LYS A 125 13.12 12.33 -4.07
C LYS A 125 11.98 13.03 -3.32
N THR A 126 11.36 14.01 -3.97
CA THR A 126 10.37 14.93 -3.36
C THR A 126 8.99 14.84 -4.03
N GLY A 127 8.84 14.02 -5.06
CA GLY A 127 7.57 13.78 -5.73
C GLY A 127 6.71 12.75 -5.00
N MET A 128 5.97 11.94 -5.76
CA MET A 128 5.10 10.92 -5.21
C MET A 128 5.85 9.95 -4.28
N THR A 129 5.25 9.60 -3.14
CA THR A 129 5.74 8.49 -2.31
C THR A 129 5.01 7.21 -2.68
N LEU A 130 5.75 6.23 -3.20
CA LEU A 130 5.28 4.88 -3.47
C LEU A 130 5.55 4.00 -2.24
N ASN A 131 4.48 3.62 -1.55
CA ASN A 131 4.55 2.74 -0.39
C ASN A 131 4.12 1.32 -0.76
N ILE A 132 4.94 0.33 -0.44
CA ILE A 132 4.69 -1.07 -0.73
C ILE A 132 4.59 -1.82 0.60
N ALA A 133 3.37 -2.25 0.95
CA ALA A 133 3.11 -3.00 2.17
C ALA A 133 3.39 -4.50 1.93
N ILE A 134 4.47 -5.00 2.52
CA ILE A 134 4.92 -6.39 2.42
C ILE A 134 5.15 -6.97 3.81
N ASN A 135 4.67 -8.19 4.05
CA ASN A 135 4.58 -8.77 5.38
C ASN A 135 3.94 -7.79 6.38
N TYR A 136 2.86 -7.18 5.91
CA TYR A 136 2.17 -6.11 6.61
C TYR A 136 0.82 -6.58 7.16
N GLY A 137 0.42 -6.00 8.28
CA GLY A 137 -0.92 -6.10 8.84
C GLY A 137 -1.14 -4.96 9.83
N GLY A 138 -2.30 -4.31 9.78
CA GLY A 138 -2.60 -3.17 10.64
C GLY A 138 -2.62 -3.52 12.13
N ARG A 139 -3.14 -4.69 12.51
CA ARG A 139 -3.10 -5.14 13.91
C ARG A 139 -1.67 -5.34 14.44
N PRO A 140 -0.77 -6.10 13.75
CA PRO A 140 0.64 -6.18 14.15
C PRO A 140 1.35 -4.81 14.17
N GLU A 141 1.04 -3.91 13.25
CA GLU A 141 1.62 -2.57 13.23
C GLU A 141 1.23 -1.77 14.48
N ILE A 142 -0.06 -1.77 14.86
CA ILE A 142 -0.55 -1.10 16.07
C ILE A 142 0.12 -1.69 17.32
N VAL A 143 0.22 -3.01 17.42
CA VAL A 143 0.90 -3.68 18.55
C VAL A 143 2.38 -3.27 18.60
N ARG A 144 3.07 -3.24 17.47
CA ARG A 144 4.48 -2.80 17.42
C ARG A 144 4.63 -1.34 17.86
N ALA A 145 3.77 -0.44 17.42
CA ALA A 145 3.78 0.95 17.83
C ALA A 145 3.56 1.10 19.34
N ALA A 146 2.59 0.39 19.89
CA ALA A 146 2.34 0.36 21.34
C ALA A 146 3.56 -0.18 22.12
N GLN A 147 4.21 -1.24 21.64
CA GLN A 147 5.44 -1.78 22.25
C GLN A 147 6.58 -0.76 22.24
N GLN A 148 6.76 0.01 21.16
CA GLN A 148 7.79 1.04 21.09
C GLN A 148 7.53 2.17 22.08
N LEU A 149 6.28 2.62 22.22
CA LEU A 149 5.92 3.65 23.21
C LEU A 149 6.05 3.14 24.64
N ALA A 150 5.64 1.90 24.90
CA ALA A 150 5.84 1.27 26.20
C ALA A 150 7.33 1.15 26.57
N ALA A 151 8.19 0.80 25.62
CA ALA A 151 9.63 0.75 25.85
C ALA A 151 10.22 2.13 26.19
N LYS A 152 9.79 3.20 25.49
CA LYS A 152 10.18 4.59 25.81
C LYS A 152 9.71 5.01 27.22
N ALA A 153 8.49 4.63 27.60
CA ALA A 153 7.98 4.90 28.93
C ALA A 153 8.78 4.15 30.02
N ALA A 154 9.10 2.88 29.79
CA ALA A 154 9.93 2.11 30.71
C ALA A 154 11.36 2.64 30.84
N ALA A 155 11.89 3.26 29.77
CA ALA A 155 13.19 3.95 29.79
C ALA A 155 13.13 5.35 30.42
N GLY A 156 11.95 5.85 30.80
CA GLY A 156 11.76 7.19 31.38
C GLY A 156 11.87 8.33 30.35
N GLU A 157 11.84 8.03 29.05
CA GLU A 157 11.89 9.04 27.97
C GLU A 157 10.57 9.78 27.81
N ILE A 158 9.45 9.13 28.11
CA ILE A 158 8.09 9.68 28.09
C ILE A 158 7.32 9.15 29.31
N ARG A 159 6.28 9.88 29.75
CA ARG A 159 5.35 9.36 30.75
C ARG A 159 4.19 8.62 30.06
N PRO A 160 3.64 7.54 30.63
CA PRO A 160 2.51 6.83 30.04
C PRO A 160 1.30 7.73 29.72
N GLU A 161 1.02 8.70 30.58
CA GLU A 161 -0.09 9.66 30.42
C GLU A 161 0.12 10.69 29.29
N ASP A 162 1.35 10.85 28.79
CA ASP A 162 1.65 11.75 27.66
C ASP A 162 1.41 11.09 26.30
N ILE A 163 1.21 9.73 26.29
CA ILE A 163 0.95 8.98 25.03
C ILE A 163 -0.38 9.47 24.43
N ASN A 164 -0.31 9.91 23.19
CA ASN A 164 -1.43 10.46 22.44
C ASN A 164 -1.47 9.91 20.99
N GLU A 165 -2.51 10.29 20.23
CA GLU A 165 -2.71 9.80 18.85
C GLU A 165 -1.55 10.19 17.91
N GLN A 166 -0.97 11.36 18.10
CA GLN A 166 0.19 11.78 17.30
C GLN A 166 1.40 10.89 17.54
N MET A 167 1.70 10.56 18.79
CA MET A 167 2.81 9.65 19.13
C MET A 167 2.56 8.24 18.58
N MET A 168 1.31 7.78 18.58
CA MET A 168 0.95 6.53 17.91
C MET A 168 1.19 6.61 16.41
N SER A 169 0.74 7.69 15.75
CA SER A 169 0.95 7.92 14.31
C SER A 169 2.44 7.97 13.96
N ASP A 170 3.26 8.63 14.79
CA ASP A 170 4.72 8.73 14.62
C ASP A 170 5.44 7.37 14.83
N ALA A 171 4.79 6.43 15.52
CA ALA A 171 5.29 5.07 15.68
C ALA A 171 4.81 4.10 14.58
N MET A 172 3.89 4.49 13.68
CA MET A 172 3.46 3.68 12.54
C MET A 172 4.53 3.62 11.44
N TYR A 173 4.44 2.64 10.55
CA TYR A 173 5.32 2.56 9.38
C TYR A 173 5.15 3.76 8.43
N THR A 174 4.01 4.44 8.49
CA THR A 174 3.65 5.61 7.68
C THR A 174 4.03 6.94 8.33
N ALA A 175 4.81 6.94 9.41
CA ALA A 175 5.19 8.15 10.13
C ALA A 175 5.62 9.29 9.21
N GLY A 176 5.06 10.48 9.44
CA GLY A 176 5.32 11.69 8.66
C GLY A 176 4.68 11.71 7.27
N GLN A 177 3.81 10.76 6.94
CA GLN A 177 3.02 10.76 5.72
C GLN A 177 1.54 11.07 6.01
N LYS A 178 0.84 11.58 4.99
CA LYS A 178 -0.60 11.79 5.04
C LYS A 178 -1.33 10.45 5.02
N ASP A 179 -2.35 10.30 5.84
CA ASP A 179 -3.25 9.16 5.80
C ASP A 179 -3.98 9.06 4.46
N PRO A 180 -4.40 7.87 4.02
CA PRO A 180 -5.10 7.71 2.75
C PRO A 180 -6.45 8.42 2.76
N ASP A 181 -6.71 9.20 1.72
CA ASP A 181 -8.01 9.82 1.49
C ASP A 181 -9.08 8.76 1.21
N PHE A 182 -8.70 7.71 0.47
CA PHE A 182 -9.54 6.54 0.27
C PHE A 182 -8.73 5.26 0.11
N ILE A 183 -9.38 4.14 0.39
CA ILE A 183 -8.88 2.79 0.11
C ILE A 183 -9.64 2.25 -1.09
N LEU A 184 -8.93 1.98 -2.17
CA LEU A 184 -9.47 1.35 -3.37
C LEU A 184 -9.33 -0.18 -3.25
N ARG A 185 -10.44 -0.88 -3.45
CA ARG A 185 -10.43 -2.34 -3.49
C ARG A 185 -11.20 -2.89 -4.69
N PRO A 186 -10.48 -3.34 -5.73
CA PRO A 186 -11.05 -4.16 -6.80
C PRO A 186 -11.60 -5.49 -6.28
N SER A 187 -12.39 -6.17 -7.12
CA SER A 187 -12.92 -7.54 -6.90
C SER A 187 -14.22 -7.68 -6.13
N GLY A 188 -14.97 -6.58 -5.95
CA GLY A 188 -16.31 -6.59 -5.32
C GLY A 188 -16.29 -6.81 -3.80
N GLU A 189 -15.13 -6.73 -3.16
CA GLU A 189 -14.99 -6.98 -1.72
C GLU A 189 -15.00 -5.69 -0.91
N LYS A 190 -15.85 -5.62 0.14
CA LYS A 190 -16.12 -4.42 0.93
C LYS A 190 -15.49 -4.49 2.33
N ARG A 191 -14.21 -4.81 2.43
CA ARG A 191 -13.50 -4.94 3.71
C ARG A 191 -12.03 -4.50 3.57
N LEU A 192 -11.43 -4.01 4.64
CA LEU A 192 -10.03 -3.57 4.69
C LEU A 192 -9.03 -4.73 4.77
N SER A 193 -9.44 -5.90 5.20
CA SER A 193 -8.58 -7.09 5.34
C SER A 193 -7.28 -6.81 6.11
N ASN A 194 -7.38 -6.11 7.24
CA ASN A 194 -6.24 -5.75 8.08
C ASN A 194 -5.25 -4.77 7.43
N PHE A 195 -5.68 -4.03 6.40
CA PHE A 195 -4.86 -3.03 5.74
C PHE A 195 -5.07 -1.64 6.36
N MET A 196 -3.99 -1.00 6.79
CA MET A 196 -3.92 0.39 7.26
C MET A 196 -5.02 0.78 8.27
N LEU A 197 -5.26 -0.08 9.29
CA LEU A 197 -6.40 0.09 10.22
C LEU A 197 -6.35 1.40 11.00
N TRP A 198 -5.16 1.86 11.40
CA TRP A 198 -4.99 3.14 12.07
C TRP A 198 -5.20 4.30 11.10
N GLN A 199 -4.52 4.25 9.97
CA GLN A 199 -4.49 5.32 9.00
C GLN A 199 -5.79 5.47 8.21
N ALA A 200 -6.57 4.38 8.07
CA ALA A 200 -7.83 4.37 7.33
C ALA A 200 -9.04 4.81 8.15
N ALA A 201 -8.83 5.33 9.37
CA ALA A 201 -9.93 5.71 10.28
C ALA A 201 -10.95 6.68 9.66
N TYR A 202 -10.50 7.55 8.76
CA TYR A 202 -11.34 8.52 8.05
C TYR A 202 -11.27 8.37 6.52
N SER A 203 -10.71 7.27 6.02
CA SER A 203 -10.64 6.99 4.59
C SER A 203 -11.99 6.53 4.06
N GLU A 204 -12.37 6.99 2.87
CA GLU A 204 -13.47 6.39 2.13
C GLU A 204 -13.07 5.00 1.60
N LEU A 205 -14.01 4.07 1.53
CA LEU A 205 -13.79 2.79 0.85
C LEU A 205 -14.44 2.83 -0.53
N VAL A 206 -13.65 2.73 -1.58
CA VAL A 206 -14.10 2.66 -2.97
C VAL A 206 -13.91 1.22 -3.44
N GLU A 207 -15.02 0.56 -3.74
CA GLU A 207 -15.01 -0.81 -4.26
C GLU A 207 -15.35 -0.85 -5.75
N MET A 208 -14.79 -1.83 -6.46
CA MET A 208 -15.04 -2.07 -7.88
C MET A 208 -15.11 -3.57 -8.16
N ASP A 209 -15.97 -3.99 -9.08
CA ASP A 209 -16.15 -5.42 -9.40
C ASP A 209 -15.01 -6.01 -10.24
N VAL A 210 -14.21 -5.18 -10.92
CA VAL A 210 -13.08 -5.61 -11.75
C VAL A 210 -12.02 -6.34 -10.91
N LEU A 211 -11.50 -7.45 -11.39
CA LEU A 211 -10.39 -8.16 -10.75
C LEU A 211 -9.07 -7.44 -11.01
N TRP A 212 -8.18 -7.38 -10.00
CA TRP A 212 -6.92 -6.63 -10.11
C TRP A 212 -6.12 -6.85 -11.42
N PRO A 213 -5.94 -8.08 -11.95
CA PRO A 213 -5.22 -8.28 -13.20
C PRO A 213 -5.87 -7.66 -14.46
N ASP A 214 -7.16 -7.35 -14.41
CA ASP A 214 -7.88 -6.66 -15.48
C ASP A 214 -8.09 -5.16 -15.19
N PHE A 215 -7.62 -4.66 -14.05
CA PHE A 215 -7.74 -3.26 -13.63
C PHE A 215 -6.92 -2.34 -14.55
N THR A 216 -7.51 -1.22 -14.94
CA THR A 216 -6.94 -0.27 -15.90
C THR A 216 -6.79 1.14 -15.33
N ARG A 217 -6.11 2.02 -16.05
CA ARG A 217 -6.02 3.46 -15.74
C ARG A 217 -7.40 4.12 -15.72
N ALA A 218 -8.30 3.74 -16.62
CA ALA A 218 -9.67 4.25 -16.64
C ALA A 218 -10.48 3.83 -15.38
N ASP A 219 -10.21 2.66 -14.83
CA ASP A 219 -10.82 2.25 -13.56
C ASP A 219 -10.30 3.12 -12.39
N LEU A 220 -9.01 3.46 -12.38
CA LEU A 220 -8.47 4.38 -11.38
C LEU A 220 -9.08 5.77 -11.51
N ASP A 221 -9.24 6.30 -12.73
CA ASP A 221 -9.92 7.57 -12.99
C ASP A 221 -11.34 7.55 -12.43
N THR A 222 -12.10 6.48 -12.71
CA THR A 222 -13.45 6.28 -12.17
C THR A 222 -13.47 6.26 -10.64
N ALA A 223 -12.50 5.59 -10.00
CA ALA A 223 -12.41 5.54 -8.54
C ALA A 223 -12.11 6.92 -7.94
N ILE A 224 -11.23 7.71 -8.57
CA ILE A 224 -10.92 9.07 -8.16
C ILE A 224 -12.13 10.00 -8.34
N GLU A 225 -12.86 9.89 -9.45
CA GLU A 225 -14.09 10.63 -9.69
C GLU A 225 -15.17 10.28 -8.66
N GLU A 226 -15.39 9.00 -8.38
CA GLU A 226 -16.33 8.55 -7.36
C GLU A 226 -15.98 9.13 -5.98
N PHE A 227 -14.71 9.05 -5.58
CA PHE A 227 -14.24 9.64 -4.31
C PHE A 227 -14.53 11.15 -4.27
N ASN A 228 -14.24 11.90 -5.32
CA ASN A 228 -14.43 13.34 -5.37
C ASN A 228 -15.92 13.76 -5.33
N HIS A 229 -16.84 12.90 -5.79
CA HIS A 229 -18.29 13.13 -5.69
C HIS A 229 -18.85 12.83 -4.30
N ARG A 230 -18.11 12.18 -3.41
CA ARG A 230 -18.57 11.89 -2.05
C ARG A 230 -18.42 13.12 -1.14
N SER A 231 -19.50 13.44 -0.40
CA SER A 231 -19.47 14.49 0.62
C SER A 231 -18.78 13.99 1.89
N ARG A 232 -17.59 14.48 2.19
CA ARG A 232 -16.84 14.10 3.41
C ARG A 232 -17.34 14.93 4.59
N ARG A 233 -17.98 14.30 5.59
CA ARG A 233 -18.56 14.98 6.76
C ARG A 233 -17.70 14.91 8.02
N PHE A 234 -16.61 14.18 8.09
CA PHE A 234 -15.67 14.06 9.24
C PHE A 234 -16.32 14.11 10.63
N GLY A 235 -17.52 13.54 10.79
CA GLY A 235 -18.27 13.61 12.04
C GLY A 235 -18.88 14.99 12.37
N GLY A 236 -18.76 15.97 11.48
CA GLY A 236 -19.42 17.27 11.58
C GLY A 236 -20.83 17.27 10.99
N ILE A 237 -21.67 18.23 11.45
CA ILE A 237 -23.06 18.45 10.96
C ILE A 237 -23.00 19.06 9.55
#